data_66d7a6e2e022bf9f0015e33738b54865
#
_entry.id   66d7a6e2e022bf9f0015e33738b54865
#
_cell.length_a   1.000
_cell.length_b   1.000
_cell.length_c   1.000
_cell.angle_alpha   90.00
_cell.angle_beta   90.00
_cell.angle_gamma   90.00
#
_symmetry.space_group_name_H-M   'P 1'
#
loop_
_entity.id
_entity.type
_entity.pdbx_description
1 polymer ?
#
loop_
_entity_poly.entity_id
_entity_poly.type
_entity_poly.pdbx_seq_one_letter_code
_entity_poly.pdbx_strand_id
1 'polypeptide(L)'
;MSRTSARLAAVATAVVLATTGAAASATAEAATPATGSAVVNESNTFLVNSLSAGVMVFALPTATGSYDSTTGLSASFPVTGGSANLPAYYGDVRLGGGLLFINLRTGKSAVFKDLAFNVTTWQITGVPQGATAPVALLDPAGDTSVSGNAAGGSLQASDLQVDEEGAKYLDTKLNTTFFTPGQSVGSLSFTFKAGS
;
A
#
# COMPACT_ATOMS: atom_id res chain seq x y z
N MET A 1 46.29 -19.36 64.44
CA MET A 1 45.16 -19.06 65.34
C MET A 1 43.85 -19.26 64.50
N SER A 2 43.22 -20.36 64.86
CA SER A 2 41.97 -20.86 64.28
C SER A 2 40.78 -20.10 64.88
N ARG A 3 39.83 -19.71 64.05
CA ARG A 3 38.46 -19.43 64.49
C ARG A 3 37.44 -19.97 63.46
N THR A 4 36.86 -21.06 63.86
CA THR A 4 35.71 -21.75 63.35
C THR A 4 34.45 -20.87 63.51
N SER A 5 33.68 -20.71 62.49
CA SER A 5 32.34 -20.10 62.57
C SER A 5 31.29 -21.08 62.03
N ALA A 6 30.34 -21.36 62.89
CA ALA A 6 29.26 -22.33 62.70
C ALA A 6 28.27 -21.94 61.61
N ARG A 7 27.84 -22.95 60.86
CA ARG A 7 26.73 -22.84 59.86
C ARG A 7 25.42 -23.16 60.59
N LEU A 8 24.51 -22.21 60.60
CA LEU A 8 23.08 -22.43 60.92
C LEU A 8 22.34 -22.76 59.59
N ALA A 9 21.83 -23.98 59.53
CA ALA A 9 20.94 -24.41 58.46
C ALA A 9 19.50 -24.07 58.88
N ALA A 10 18.84 -23.18 58.15
CA ALA A 10 17.41 -22.95 58.27
C ALA A 10 16.68 -23.80 57.20
N VAL A 11 15.94 -24.79 57.69
CA VAL A 11 15.04 -25.60 56.83
C VAL A 11 13.74 -24.80 56.65
N ALA A 12 13.51 -24.27 55.46
CA ALA A 12 12.24 -23.69 55.09
C ALA A 12 11.39 -24.76 54.38
N THR A 13 10.33 -25.20 55.04
CA THR A 13 9.34 -26.10 54.49
C THR A 13 8.42 -25.31 53.55
N ALA A 14 8.60 -25.47 52.22
CA ALA A 14 7.69 -24.89 51.24
C ALA A 14 6.46 -25.79 51.07
N VAL A 15 5.32 -25.30 51.48
CA VAL A 15 4.01 -25.91 51.16
C VAL A 15 3.68 -25.52 49.76
N VAL A 16 3.73 -26.46 48.83
CA VAL A 16 3.26 -26.28 47.45
C VAL A 16 1.74 -26.52 47.46
N LEU A 17 0.97 -25.43 47.40
CA LEU A 17 -0.44 -25.50 47.00
C LEU A 17 -0.49 -25.67 45.48
N ALA A 18 -0.76 -26.87 45.00
CA ALA A 18 -1.09 -27.11 43.62
C ALA A 18 -2.54 -26.66 43.36
N THR A 19 -2.70 -25.40 42.94
CA THR A 19 -3.96 -24.96 42.32
C THR A 19 -3.96 -25.46 40.84
N THR A 20 -4.70 -26.51 40.57
CA THR A 20 -5.03 -26.95 39.22
C THR A 20 -6.01 -25.93 38.59
N GLY A 21 -5.48 -24.76 38.22
CA GLY A 21 -6.20 -23.84 37.35
C GLY A 21 -6.18 -24.42 35.92
N ALA A 22 -7.33 -24.92 35.47
CA ALA A 22 -7.53 -25.18 34.06
C ALA A 22 -7.37 -23.85 33.29
N ALA A 23 -6.16 -23.61 32.77
CA ALA A 23 -5.96 -22.54 31.80
C ALA A 23 -6.77 -22.91 30.57
N ALA A 24 -7.94 -22.32 30.42
CA ALA A 24 -8.64 -22.31 29.14
C ALA A 24 -7.71 -21.62 28.14
N SER A 25 -7.09 -22.42 27.27
CA SER A 25 -6.36 -21.90 26.11
C SER A 25 -7.39 -21.18 25.27
N ALA A 26 -7.46 -19.86 25.41
CA ALA A 26 -8.16 -19.04 24.45
C ALA A 26 -7.39 -19.23 23.12
N THR A 27 -7.93 -20.03 22.24
CA THR A 27 -7.48 -20.07 20.84
C THR A 27 -7.74 -18.68 20.29
N ALA A 28 -6.65 -17.90 20.12
CA ALA A 28 -6.73 -16.64 19.40
C ALA A 28 -7.24 -16.98 18.00
N GLU A 29 -8.46 -16.55 17.71
CA GLU A 29 -9.01 -16.65 16.36
C GLU A 29 -8.05 -15.91 15.43
N ALA A 30 -7.56 -16.59 14.38
CA ALA A 30 -6.63 -15.98 13.44
C ALA A 30 -7.32 -14.81 12.75
N ALA A 31 -6.81 -13.61 12.95
CA ALA A 31 -7.36 -12.41 12.34
C ALA A 31 -7.47 -12.59 10.82
N THR A 32 -8.64 -12.40 10.27
CA THR A 32 -8.84 -12.44 8.82
C THR A 32 -8.15 -11.23 8.18
N PRO A 33 -7.27 -11.40 7.20
CA PRO A 33 -6.60 -10.28 6.57
C PRO A 33 -7.59 -9.40 5.78
N ALA A 34 -7.26 -8.12 5.67
CA ALA A 34 -7.99 -7.23 4.76
C ALA A 34 -7.84 -7.72 3.31
N THR A 35 -8.88 -7.54 2.51
CA THR A 35 -8.93 -7.98 1.10
C THR A 35 -9.46 -6.89 0.18
N GLY A 36 -9.25 -7.06 -1.12
CA GLY A 36 -9.66 -6.13 -2.16
C GLY A 36 -8.53 -5.85 -3.14
N SER A 37 -8.72 -4.85 -3.97
CA SER A 37 -7.70 -4.42 -4.95
C SER A 37 -7.91 -2.99 -5.42
N ALA A 38 -6.83 -2.37 -5.87
CA ALA A 38 -6.84 -1.17 -6.69
C ALA A 38 -6.51 -1.57 -8.13
N VAL A 39 -7.43 -1.35 -9.06
CA VAL A 39 -7.24 -1.62 -10.49
C VAL A 39 -7.13 -0.30 -11.22
N VAL A 40 -5.99 -0.06 -11.82
CA VAL A 40 -5.73 1.08 -12.69
C VAL A 40 -5.87 0.63 -14.13
N ASN A 41 -6.78 1.25 -14.90
CA ASN A 41 -6.89 1.04 -16.33
C ASN A 41 -6.21 2.22 -17.01
N GLU A 42 -5.08 1.97 -17.64
CA GLU A 42 -4.29 3.00 -18.31
C GLU A 42 -4.97 3.45 -19.61
N SER A 43 -5.07 4.77 -19.82
CA SER A 43 -5.63 5.30 -21.05
C SER A 43 -4.65 5.11 -22.22
N ASN A 44 -5.17 4.81 -23.40
CA ASN A 44 -4.36 4.72 -24.61
C ASN A 44 -3.62 6.03 -24.91
N THR A 45 -4.20 7.16 -24.56
CA THR A 45 -3.56 8.48 -24.73
C THR A 45 -2.31 8.60 -23.86
N PHE A 46 -2.41 8.23 -22.59
CA PHE A 46 -1.26 8.25 -21.69
C PHE A 46 -0.18 7.27 -22.17
N LEU A 47 -0.57 6.04 -22.53
CA LEU A 47 0.35 5.02 -23.03
C LEU A 47 1.12 5.50 -24.27
N VAL A 48 0.45 6.05 -25.27
CA VAL A 48 1.09 6.55 -26.49
C VAL A 48 2.01 7.74 -26.20
N ASN A 49 1.58 8.67 -25.35
CA ASN A 49 2.37 9.83 -24.98
C ASN A 49 3.60 9.45 -24.16
N SER A 50 3.47 8.53 -23.20
CA SER A 50 4.59 8.05 -22.37
C SER A 50 5.64 7.34 -23.22
N LEU A 51 5.21 6.42 -24.09
CA LEU A 51 6.11 5.75 -25.04
C LEU A 51 6.80 6.73 -25.98
N SER A 52 6.08 7.73 -26.47
CA SER A 52 6.63 8.79 -27.32
C SER A 52 7.66 9.65 -26.58
N ALA A 53 7.48 9.85 -25.28
CA ALA A 53 8.47 10.51 -24.42
C ALA A 53 9.65 9.60 -24.03
N GLY A 54 9.56 8.30 -24.33
CA GLY A 54 10.53 7.28 -23.93
C GLY A 54 10.35 6.80 -22.49
N VAL A 55 9.21 7.08 -21.88
CA VAL A 55 8.87 6.66 -20.52
C VAL A 55 8.04 5.38 -20.55
N MET A 56 8.43 4.40 -19.75
CA MET A 56 7.68 3.16 -19.52
C MET A 56 7.36 2.99 -18.06
N VAL A 57 6.17 2.45 -17.77
CA VAL A 57 5.71 2.17 -16.42
C VAL A 57 5.38 0.68 -16.30
N PHE A 58 5.85 0.05 -15.23
CA PHE A 58 5.62 -1.38 -14.96
C PHE A 58 5.11 -1.56 -13.54
N ALA A 59 4.09 -2.40 -13.40
CA ALA A 59 3.70 -2.91 -12.10
C ALA A 59 4.72 -3.96 -11.61
N LEU A 60 5.15 -3.85 -10.36
CA LEU A 60 6.07 -4.82 -9.74
C LEU A 60 5.28 -5.92 -9.01
N PRO A 61 5.85 -7.15 -8.87
CA PRO A 61 5.23 -8.20 -8.06
C PRO A 61 4.95 -7.69 -6.63
N THR A 62 3.85 -7.95 -6.06
CA THR A 62 2.70 -8.82 -6.17
C THR A 62 1.51 -8.24 -6.98
N ALA A 63 1.68 -7.08 -7.60
CA ALA A 63 0.71 -6.59 -8.55
C ALA A 63 0.72 -7.46 -9.83
N THR A 64 -0.40 -7.45 -10.53
CA THR A 64 -0.58 -8.15 -11.81
C THR A 64 -0.93 -7.16 -12.89
N GLY A 65 -0.25 -7.25 -14.04
CA GLY A 65 -0.61 -6.49 -15.23
C GLY A 65 -1.40 -7.37 -16.20
N SER A 66 -2.32 -6.76 -16.94
CA SER A 66 -3.02 -7.41 -18.04
C SER A 66 -3.21 -6.43 -19.20
N TYR A 67 -3.38 -7.00 -20.39
CA TYR A 67 -3.72 -6.24 -21.58
C TYR A 67 -4.97 -6.84 -22.21
N ASP A 68 -5.92 -5.99 -22.51
CA ASP A 68 -7.13 -6.34 -23.26
C ASP A 68 -7.20 -5.44 -24.49
N SER A 69 -7.55 -6.03 -25.66
CA SER A 69 -7.58 -5.31 -26.94
C SER A 69 -8.63 -4.19 -26.98
N THR A 70 -9.61 -4.22 -26.09
CA THR A 70 -10.71 -3.25 -26.02
C THR A 70 -10.45 -2.18 -24.97
N THR A 71 -9.94 -2.59 -23.78
CA THR A 71 -9.77 -1.70 -22.63
C THR A 71 -8.33 -1.22 -22.41
N GLY A 72 -7.36 -1.81 -23.12
CA GLY A 72 -5.95 -1.43 -23.04
C GLY A 72 -5.19 -2.13 -21.90
N LEU A 73 -4.17 -1.47 -21.39
CA LEU A 73 -3.37 -1.94 -20.27
C LEU A 73 -4.09 -1.70 -18.95
N SER A 74 -4.00 -2.67 -18.06
CA SER A 74 -4.44 -2.51 -16.68
C SER A 74 -3.44 -3.12 -15.70
N ALA A 75 -3.40 -2.55 -14.49
CA ALA A 75 -2.61 -3.06 -13.39
C ALA A 75 -3.50 -3.21 -12.15
N SER A 76 -3.44 -4.38 -11.50
CA SER A 76 -4.18 -4.68 -10.28
C SER A 76 -3.23 -4.84 -9.12
N PHE A 77 -3.43 -4.06 -8.07
CA PHE A 77 -2.65 -4.03 -6.84
C PHE A 77 -3.51 -4.60 -5.72
N PRO A 78 -3.18 -5.77 -5.16
CA PRO A 78 -3.98 -6.38 -4.11
C PRO A 78 -3.90 -5.59 -2.81
N VAL A 79 -5.00 -5.53 -2.06
CA VAL A 79 -4.99 -5.01 -0.70
C VAL A 79 -4.20 -5.98 0.20
N THR A 80 -3.27 -5.44 0.98
CA THR A 80 -2.44 -6.21 1.92
C THR A 80 -2.70 -5.85 3.38
N GLY A 81 -3.48 -4.81 3.63
CA GLY A 81 -3.83 -4.38 4.99
C GLY A 81 -4.36 -2.96 5.04
N GLY A 82 -4.48 -2.45 6.26
CA GLY A 82 -5.01 -1.11 6.50
C GLY A 82 -6.44 -1.13 7.01
N SER A 83 -6.98 0.06 7.25
CA SER A 83 -8.37 0.28 7.65
C SER A 83 -8.88 1.59 7.05
N ALA A 84 -10.07 1.58 6.51
CA ALA A 84 -10.64 2.75 5.87
C ALA A 84 -12.16 2.77 5.96
N ASN A 85 -12.70 3.97 5.96
CA ASN A 85 -14.11 4.26 5.73
C ASN A 85 -14.19 5.27 4.58
N LEU A 86 -14.37 4.77 3.35
CA LEU A 86 -14.34 5.59 2.14
C LEU A 86 -15.36 6.73 2.16
N PRO A 87 -16.65 6.50 2.52
CA PRO A 87 -17.62 7.59 2.61
C PRO A 87 -17.34 8.61 3.71
N ALA A 88 -16.54 8.26 4.71
CA ALA A 88 -16.16 9.17 5.80
C ALA A 88 -14.80 9.85 5.56
N TYR A 89 -14.13 9.60 4.44
CA TYR A 89 -12.82 10.16 4.10
C TYR A 89 -11.77 9.90 5.19
N TYR A 90 -11.72 8.68 5.69
CA TYR A 90 -10.85 8.33 6.82
C TYR A 90 -10.08 7.04 6.58
N GLY A 91 -8.81 7.04 6.99
CA GLY A 91 -7.93 5.87 7.04
C GLY A 91 -7.01 5.73 5.83
N ASP A 92 -6.30 4.61 5.81
CA ASP A 92 -5.40 4.24 4.73
C ASP A 92 -5.50 2.75 4.42
N VAL A 93 -5.26 2.38 3.17
CA VAL A 93 -5.25 1.00 2.69
C VAL A 93 -3.93 0.71 2.01
N ARG A 94 -3.20 -0.28 2.51
CA ARG A 94 -1.93 -0.72 1.94
C ARG A 94 -2.17 -1.62 0.74
N LEU A 95 -1.39 -1.39 -0.31
CA LEU A 95 -1.45 -2.11 -1.56
C LEU A 95 -0.17 -2.93 -1.76
N GLY A 96 -0.32 -4.13 -2.27
CA GLY A 96 0.81 -4.98 -2.63
C GLY A 96 1.40 -4.60 -3.99
N GLY A 97 2.66 -4.97 -4.20
CA GLY A 97 3.40 -4.64 -5.41
C GLY A 97 4.15 -3.32 -5.31
N GLY A 98 4.33 -2.69 -6.44
CA GLY A 98 5.04 -1.43 -6.59
C GLY A 98 4.96 -0.93 -8.02
N LEU A 99 5.66 0.16 -8.28
CA LEU A 99 5.76 0.77 -9.61
C LEU A 99 7.23 0.96 -9.97
N LEU A 100 7.57 0.60 -11.21
CA LEU A 100 8.87 0.89 -11.83
C LEU A 100 8.65 1.80 -13.02
N PHE A 101 9.27 2.97 -12.99
CA PHE A 101 9.33 3.91 -14.10
C PHE A 101 10.72 3.87 -14.72
N ILE A 102 10.80 3.82 -16.04
CA ILE A 102 12.06 3.83 -16.79
C ILE A 102 11.97 4.87 -17.89
N ASN A 103 12.97 5.74 -17.99
CA ASN A 103 13.15 6.59 -19.15
C ASN A 103 14.23 5.98 -20.05
N LEU A 104 13.81 5.41 -21.18
CA LEU A 104 14.68 4.75 -22.13
C LEU A 104 15.66 5.71 -22.83
N ARG A 105 15.33 7.02 -22.89
CA ARG A 105 16.20 8.02 -23.52
C ARG A 105 17.37 8.41 -22.62
N THR A 106 17.14 8.42 -21.30
CA THR A 106 18.15 8.84 -20.32
C THR A 106 18.79 7.67 -19.57
N GLY A 107 18.20 6.45 -19.66
CA GLY A 107 18.59 5.28 -18.88
C GLY A 107 18.29 5.40 -17.38
N LYS A 108 17.53 6.43 -16.98
CA LYS A 108 17.15 6.64 -15.57
C LYS A 108 15.92 5.83 -15.21
N SER A 109 15.82 5.46 -13.93
CA SER A 109 14.67 4.75 -13.38
C SER A 109 14.29 5.27 -12.00
N ALA A 110 13.01 5.06 -11.65
CA ALA A 110 12.46 5.30 -10.32
C ALA A 110 11.62 4.08 -9.92
N VAL A 111 11.81 3.60 -8.69
CA VAL A 111 11.06 2.48 -8.13
C VAL A 111 10.31 2.98 -6.91
N PHE A 112 9.02 2.67 -6.84
CA PHE A 112 8.17 2.91 -5.68
C PHE A 112 7.71 1.57 -5.11
N LYS A 113 7.75 1.47 -3.79
CA LYS A 113 7.26 0.36 -2.97
C LYS A 113 6.27 0.88 -1.95
N ASP A 114 5.74 -0.03 -1.14
CA ASP A 114 4.83 0.33 -0.05
C ASP A 114 3.71 1.28 -0.52
N LEU A 115 3.06 0.88 -1.62
CA LEU A 115 1.95 1.64 -2.16
C LEU A 115 0.79 1.66 -1.17
N ALA A 116 0.13 2.80 -1.05
CA ALA A 116 -1.05 2.95 -0.21
C ALA A 116 -2.06 3.91 -0.86
N PHE A 117 -3.34 3.64 -0.63
CA PHE A 117 -4.40 4.61 -0.86
C PHE A 117 -4.72 5.33 0.45
N ASN A 118 -4.34 6.59 0.57
CA ASN A 118 -4.68 7.44 1.69
C ASN A 118 -6.06 8.03 1.44
N VAL A 119 -7.05 7.56 2.19
CA VAL A 119 -8.45 7.98 2.04
C VAL A 119 -8.68 9.39 2.60
N THR A 120 -7.84 9.84 3.54
CA THR A 120 -7.97 11.18 4.15
C THR A 120 -7.54 12.28 3.18
N THR A 121 -6.44 12.06 2.44
CA THR A 121 -5.93 13.00 1.43
C THR A 121 -6.43 12.69 0.03
N TRP A 122 -7.07 11.53 -0.16
CA TRP A 122 -7.60 11.06 -1.44
C TRP A 122 -6.52 10.80 -2.48
N GLN A 123 -5.40 10.19 -2.06
CA GLN A 123 -4.19 10.04 -2.86
C GLN A 123 -3.68 8.61 -2.85
N ILE A 124 -3.15 8.15 -3.98
CA ILE A 124 -2.30 6.97 -4.05
C ILE A 124 -0.86 7.43 -3.85
N THR A 125 -0.23 6.91 -2.80
CA THR A 125 1.15 7.22 -2.43
C THR A 125 2.06 6.02 -2.62
N GLY A 126 3.36 6.27 -2.72
CA GLY A 126 4.37 5.22 -2.74
C GLY A 126 5.69 5.70 -2.15
N VAL A 127 6.43 4.80 -1.53
CA VAL A 127 7.75 5.12 -0.96
C VAL A 127 8.82 4.86 -2.02
N PRO A 128 9.57 5.90 -2.43
CA PRO A 128 10.67 5.72 -3.37
C PRO A 128 11.75 4.81 -2.81
N GLN A 129 12.36 3.99 -3.66
CA GLN A 129 13.45 3.12 -3.23
C GLN A 129 14.62 3.93 -2.66
N GLY A 130 15.02 3.60 -1.43
CA GLY A 130 16.07 4.31 -0.68
C GLY A 130 15.58 5.53 0.11
N ALA A 131 14.28 5.85 0.05
CA ALA A 131 13.63 6.85 0.91
C ALA A 131 12.83 6.17 2.03
N THR A 132 12.38 6.98 3.00
CA THR A 132 11.51 6.56 4.10
C THR A 132 10.16 7.27 4.11
N ALA A 133 10.07 8.40 3.41
CA ALA A 133 8.83 9.15 3.28
C ALA A 133 8.10 8.77 1.99
N PRO A 134 6.77 8.62 2.02
CA PRO A 134 5.97 8.43 0.82
C PRO A 134 5.94 9.72 -0.02
N VAL A 135 5.68 9.55 -1.31
CA VAL A 135 5.41 10.60 -2.30
C VAL A 135 3.99 10.37 -2.80
N ALA A 136 3.16 11.40 -2.87
CA ALA A 136 1.87 11.36 -3.54
C ALA A 136 2.11 11.19 -5.05
N LEU A 137 1.48 10.16 -5.64
CA LEU A 137 1.72 9.80 -7.04
C LEU A 137 0.53 10.11 -7.92
N LEU A 138 -0.67 9.73 -7.46
CA LEU A 138 -1.88 9.77 -8.27
C LEU A 138 -3.09 10.18 -7.41
N ASP A 139 -4.00 10.94 -8.01
CA ASP A 139 -5.23 11.40 -7.42
C ASP A 139 -6.44 10.84 -8.18
N PRO A 140 -7.36 10.12 -7.53
CA PRO A 140 -8.67 9.82 -8.12
C PRO A 140 -9.43 11.12 -8.44
N ALA A 141 -9.89 11.23 -9.69
CA ALA A 141 -10.52 12.44 -10.23
C ALA A 141 -11.68 12.10 -11.17
N GLY A 142 -12.25 13.13 -11.80
CA GLY A 142 -13.42 13.00 -12.68
C GLY A 142 -14.69 12.64 -11.91
N ASP A 143 -15.58 11.89 -12.57
CA ASP A 143 -16.79 11.38 -11.94
C ASP A 143 -16.39 10.27 -10.96
N THR A 144 -16.62 10.51 -9.67
CA THR A 144 -16.30 9.56 -8.61
C THR A 144 -17.58 9.02 -7.97
N SER A 145 -17.62 7.73 -7.74
CA SER A 145 -18.65 7.07 -6.94
C SER A 145 -18.03 6.29 -5.80
N VAL A 146 -18.54 6.52 -4.60
CA VAL A 146 -18.04 5.91 -3.36
C VAL A 146 -19.19 5.18 -2.68
N SER A 147 -18.94 3.97 -2.21
CA SER A 147 -19.90 3.19 -1.42
C SER A 147 -19.23 2.44 -0.29
N GLY A 148 -20.02 1.97 0.67
CA GLY A 148 -19.56 1.13 1.76
C GLY A 148 -19.64 1.76 3.14
N ASN A 149 -18.81 1.24 4.04
CA ASN A 149 -18.69 1.66 5.44
C ASN A 149 -17.32 1.23 5.99
N ALA A 150 -17.14 1.27 7.33
CA ALA A 150 -15.88 0.86 7.98
C ALA A 150 -15.52 -0.63 7.78
N ALA A 151 -16.47 -1.51 7.47
CA ALA A 151 -16.22 -2.94 7.21
C ALA A 151 -15.75 -3.20 5.78
N GLY A 152 -15.96 -2.23 4.87
CA GLY A 152 -15.50 -2.31 3.49
C GLY A 152 -16.24 -1.34 2.58
N GLY A 153 -15.69 -1.13 1.40
CA GLY A 153 -16.25 -0.20 0.43
C GLY A 153 -15.62 -0.31 -0.94
N SER A 154 -16.12 0.51 -1.85
CA SER A 154 -15.60 0.65 -3.19
C SER A 154 -15.54 2.12 -3.61
N LEU A 155 -14.58 2.43 -4.47
CA LEU A 155 -14.43 3.68 -5.17
C LEU A 155 -14.27 3.39 -6.66
N GLN A 156 -15.02 4.12 -7.47
CA GLN A 156 -14.81 4.21 -8.90
C GLN A 156 -14.48 5.65 -9.23
N ALA A 157 -13.42 5.88 -9.98
CA ALA A 157 -13.06 7.19 -10.49
C ALA A 157 -12.86 7.10 -12.01
N SER A 158 -13.58 7.93 -12.77
CA SER A 158 -13.50 7.94 -14.22
C SER A 158 -12.18 8.49 -14.74
N ASP A 159 -11.44 9.18 -13.89
CA ASP A 159 -10.10 9.68 -14.15
C ASP A 159 -9.16 9.38 -12.96
N LEU A 160 -7.89 9.20 -13.27
CA LEU A 160 -6.79 9.08 -12.33
C LEU A 160 -5.68 10.01 -12.80
N GLN A 161 -5.33 10.98 -12.01
CA GLN A 161 -4.42 12.06 -12.41
C GLN A 161 -3.08 11.96 -11.69
N VAL A 162 -2.03 12.45 -12.33
CA VAL A 162 -0.69 12.57 -11.70
C VAL A 162 -0.75 13.70 -10.68
N ASP A 163 -0.35 13.39 -9.44
CA ASP A 163 -0.20 14.37 -8.36
C ASP A 163 0.98 15.31 -8.63
N GLU A 164 0.92 16.53 -8.09
CA GLU A 164 1.98 17.54 -8.27
C GLU A 164 3.32 17.08 -7.71
N GLU A 165 3.34 16.47 -6.52
CA GLU A 165 4.55 15.94 -5.90
C GLU A 165 5.13 14.81 -6.73
N GLY A 166 4.28 13.90 -7.20
CA GLY A 166 4.64 12.78 -8.06
C GLY A 166 5.23 13.22 -9.39
N ALA A 167 4.60 14.19 -10.06
CA ALA A 167 5.11 14.75 -11.31
C ALA A 167 6.52 15.32 -11.14
N LYS A 168 6.72 16.20 -10.14
CA LYS A 168 8.01 16.81 -9.85
C LYS A 168 9.09 15.78 -9.49
N TYR A 169 8.72 14.78 -8.69
CA TYR A 169 9.63 13.71 -8.30
C TYR A 169 10.07 12.89 -9.52
N LEU A 170 9.12 12.43 -10.32
CA LEU A 170 9.37 11.61 -11.50
C LEU A 170 10.19 12.35 -12.55
N ASP A 171 9.87 13.60 -12.85
CA ASP A 171 10.60 14.41 -13.81
C ASP A 171 12.05 14.60 -13.39
N THR A 172 12.29 14.90 -12.11
CA THR A 172 13.64 15.03 -11.55
C THR A 172 14.41 13.71 -11.62
N LYS A 173 13.79 12.60 -11.20
CA LYS A 173 14.44 11.29 -11.12
C LYS A 173 14.75 10.70 -12.48
N LEU A 174 13.82 10.85 -13.43
CA LEU A 174 13.93 10.29 -14.77
C LEU A 174 14.64 11.23 -15.76
N ASN A 175 14.93 12.46 -15.34
CA ASN A 175 15.45 13.53 -16.18
C ASN A 175 14.57 13.73 -17.43
N THR A 176 13.31 14.06 -17.20
CA THR A 176 12.27 14.28 -18.21
C THR A 176 11.42 15.49 -17.83
N THR A 177 10.54 15.91 -18.70
CA THR A 177 9.48 16.90 -18.44
C THR A 177 8.12 16.35 -18.91
N PHE A 178 7.98 15.04 -18.87
CA PHE A 178 6.80 14.34 -19.37
C PHE A 178 5.62 14.43 -18.41
N PHE A 179 5.89 14.35 -17.10
CA PHE A 179 4.83 14.31 -16.10
C PHE A 179 4.37 15.73 -15.75
N THR A 180 3.07 15.95 -15.77
CA THR A 180 2.48 17.25 -15.38
C THR A 180 1.40 17.03 -14.34
N PRO A 181 1.25 17.91 -13.34
CA PRO A 181 0.14 17.87 -12.39
C PRO A 181 -1.21 17.84 -13.10
N GLY A 182 -2.10 16.96 -12.67
CA GLY A 182 -3.42 16.79 -13.29
C GLY A 182 -3.42 16.04 -14.64
N GLN A 183 -2.27 15.51 -15.07
CA GLN A 183 -2.21 14.68 -16.27
C GLN A 183 -2.97 13.38 -16.07
N SER A 184 -3.98 13.13 -16.91
CA SER A 184 -4.75 11.89 -16.88
C SER A 184 -3.90 10.67 -17.23
N VAL A 185 -3.92 9.67 -16.35
CA VAL A 185 -3.30 8.36 -16.56
C VAL A 185 -4.34 7.36 -17.08
N GLY A 186 -5.59 7.48 -16.63
CA GLY A 186 -6.66 6.55 -16.96
C GLY A 186 -7.77 6.56 -15.92
N SER A 187 -8.27 5.41 -15.50
CA SER A 187 -9.33 5.29 -14.49
C SER A 187 -8.92 4.37 -13.33
N LEU A 188 -9.62 4.50 -12.20
CA LEU A 188 -9.41 3.69 -11.01
C LEU A 188 -10.67 2.97 -10.59
N SER A 189 -10.55 1.66 -10.36
CA SER A 189 -11.52 0.85 -9.61
C SER A 189 -10.86 0.35 -8.34
N PHE A 190 -11.40 0.74 -7.19
CA PHE A 190 -10.86 0.33 -5.90
C PHE A 190 -11.92 -0.39 -5.08
N THR A 191 -11.54 -1.51 -4.47
CA THR A 191 -12.36 -2.26 -3.52
C THR A 191 -11.57 -2.57 -2.27
N PHE A 192 -12.24 -2.51 -1.13
CA PHE A 192 -11.63 -2.79 0.17
C PHE A 192 -12.64 -3.51 1.06
N LYS A 193 -12.16 -4.52 1.78
CA LYS A 193 -12.87 -5.18 2.87
C LYS A 193 -11.92 -5.28 4.05
N ALA A 194 -12.32 -4.73 5.20
CA ALA A 194 -11.53 -4.80 6.42
C ALA A 194 -11.31 -6.24 6.87
N GLY A 195 -10.16 -6.50 7.45
CA GLY A 195 -9.91 -7.72 8.20
C GLY A 195 -10.65 -7.72 9.54
N SER A 196 -10.85 -8.89 10.11
CA SER A 196 -11.49 -9.09 11.42
C SER A 196 -10.57 -9.83 12.36
#